data_21ca973f8810a563ed9b5f159c022b68
#
_entry.id   21ca973f8810a563ed9b5f159c022b68
#
_cell.length_a   1.000
_cell.length_b   1.000
_cell.length_c   1.000
_cell.angle_alpha   90.00
_cell.angle_beta   90.00
_cell.angle_gamma   90.00
#
_symmetry.space_group_name_H-M   'P 1'
#
loop_
_entity.id
_entity.type
_entity.pdbx_description
1 polymer ?
#
loop_
_entity_poly.entity_id
_entity_poly.type
_entity_poly.pdbx_seq_one_letter_code
_entity_poly.pdbx_strand_id
1 'polypeptide(L)'
;MSKPQDGFVSRFLNRPISSRITRLLVRFPIHPSAFTMSIFVLPVTAGVFLLRGDYLSILVAAALFQVFSILDGCDGEIARVKNLESKFGERLDNVCDFLGSLIYVVALGTGLHHFKEGVVCALLITANELVLRWGTGAKRVASEDFHESFYARHHGMIGHSGLLELGERFVWWLFQLTKRDIAIFFFLVLALLNLGTWILHLWTIAAGASLAISAIATARAANGRGDAIAPSPDRDFGSQPGMTSDLS
;
A
#
# COMPACT_ATOMS: atom_id res chain seq x y z
N MET A 1 3.23 -18.14 -3.45
CA MET A 1 4.21 -17.56 -4.40
C MET A 1 4.39 -16.09 -4.08
N SER A 2 5.64 -15.61 -3.90
CA SER A 2 5.91 -14.19 -3.66
C SER A 2 5.60 -13.38 -4.92
N LYS A 3 4.93 -12.23 -4.75
CA LYS A 3 4.68 -11.30 -5.86
C LYS A 3 5.91 -10.38 -6.03
N PRO A 4 6.22 -9.87 -7.24
CA PRO A 4 7.33 -8.94 -7.46
C PRO A 4 7.23 -7.67 -6.59
N GLN A 5 6.03 -7.33 -6.18
CA GLN A 5 5.69 -6.16 -5.35
C GLN A 5 5.83 -6.38 -3.84
N ASP A 6 6.05 -7.61 -3.38
CA ASP A 6 6.19 -7.91 -1.94
C ASP A 6 7.44 -7.21 -1.37
N GLY A 7 7.33 -6.57 -0.20
CA GLY A 7 8.44 -6.00 0.53
C GLY A 7 9.39 -7.08 1.06
N PHE A 8 10.56 -6.66 1.55
CA PHE A 8 11.55 -7.58 2.10
C PHE A 8 10.96 -8.42 3.25
N VAL A 9 10.29 -7.78 4.21
CA VAL A 9 9.66 -8.46 5.36
C VAL A 9 8.52 -9.36 4.88
N SER A 10 7.70 -8.91 3.94
CA SER A 10 6.65 -9.73 3.35
C SER A 10 7.24 -10.99 2.73
N ARG A 11 8.29 -10.86 1.92
CA ARG A 11 8.90 -11.95 1.18
C ARG A 11 9.56 -12.99 2.07
N PHE A 12 10.28 -12.57 3.11
CA PHE A 12 11.09 -13.46 3.94
C PHE A 12 10.40 -13.90 5.23
N LEU A 13 9.46 -13.11 5.78
CA LEU A 13 8.77 -13.41 7.03
C LEU A 13 7.28 -13.70 6.80
N ASN A 14 6.52 -12.74 6.24
CA ASN A 14 5.06 -12.89 6.20
C ASN A 14 4.62 -14.00 5.23
N ARG A 15 5.15 -14.06 4.01
CA ARG A 15 4.76 -15.05 2.99
C ARG A 15 5.06 -16.51 3.36
N PRO A 16 6.24 -16.86 3.93
CA PRO A 16 6.47 -18.23 4.37
C PRO A 16 5.49 -18.69 5.45
N ILE A 17 5.06 -17.76 6.33
CA ILE A 17 4.11 -18.07 7.39
C ILE A 17 2.69 -18.11 6.82
N SER A 18 2.26 -17.06 6.08
CA SER A 18 0.91 -17.00 5.50
C SER A 18 0.63 -18.19 4.58
N SER A 19 1.56 -18.58 3.73
CA SER A 19 1.35 -19.71 2.82
C SER A 19 1.26 -21.08 3.53
N ARG A 20 1.85 -21.23 4.71
CA ARG A 20 1.62 -22.44 5.55
C ARG A 20 0.21 -22.42 6.16
N ILE A 21 -0.20 -21.27 6.68
CA ILE A 21 -1.55 -21.07 7.25
C ILE A 21 -2.59 -21.24 6.15
N THR A 22 -2.40 -20.63 4.98
CA THR A 22 -3.31 -20.75 3.84
C THR A 22 -3.52 -22.18 3.41
N ARG A 23 -2.45 -23.01 3.35
CA ARG A 23 -2.58 -24.45 3.02
C ARG A 23 -3.49 -25.22 3.99
N LEU A 24 -3.54 -24.79 5.24
CA LEU A 24 -4.46 -25.36 6.22
C LEU A 24 -5.88 -24.82 6.01
N LEU A 25 -6.03 -23.49 5.87
CA LEU A 25 -7.32 -22.81 5.76
C LEU A 25 -8.10 -23.15 4.49
N VAL A 26 -7.41 -23.44 3.38
CA VAL A 26 -8.05 -23.85 2.12
C VAL A 26 -8.86 -25.15 2.27
N ARG A 27 -8.50 -26.01 3.22
CA ARG A 27 -9.24 -27.26 3.51
C ARG A 27 -10.62 -27.02 4.11
N PHE A 28 -10.86 -25.82 4.66
CA PHE A 28 -12.14 -25.45 5.26
C PHE A 28 -12.99 -24.63 4.29
N PRO A 29 -14.31 -24.70 4.36
CA PRO A 29 -15.22 -23.92 3.50
C PRO A 29 -15.30 -22.44 3.92
N ILE A 30 -14.13 -21.79 4.13
CA ILE A 30 -14.05 -20.41 4.55
C ILE A 30 -14.07 -19.51 3.32
N HIS A 31 -14.98 -18.53 3.31
CA HIS A 31 -15.01 -17.48 2.27
C HIS A 31 -13.93 -16.42 2.57
N PRO A 32 -13.16 -15.97 1.57
CA PRO A 32 -12.07 -15.00 1.79
C PRO A 32 -12.53 -13.73 2.53
N SER A 33 -13.63 -13.11 2.12
CA SER A 33 -14.15 -11.90 2.76
C SER A 33 -14.57 -12.10 4.21
N ALA A 34 -15.09 -13.29 4.57
CA ALA A 34 -15.41 -13.62 5.96
C ALA A 34 -14.14 -13.77 6.80
N PHE A 35 -13.08 -14.30 6.20
CA PHE A 35 -11.77 -14.38 6.85
C PHE A 35 -11.18 -12.98 7.08
N THR A 36 -11.20 -12.10 6.09
CA THR A 36 -10.76 -10.68 6.23
C THR A 36 -11.48 -9.99 7.39
N MET A 37 -12.82 -10.12 7.47
CA MET A 37 -13.61 -9.57 8.57
C MET A 37 -13.23 -10.18 9.93
N SER A 38 -12.93 -11.46 9.97
CA SER A 38 -12.54 -12.15 11.22
C SER A 38 -11.20 -11.66 11.74
N ILE A 39 -10.20 -11.50 10.88
CA ILE A 39 -8.87 -11.03 11.27
C ILE A 39 -8.87 -9.54 11.64
N PHE A 40 -9.86 -8.76 11.19
CA PHE A 40 -10.00 -7.34 11.56
C PHE A 40 -10.22 -7.12 13.07
N VAL A 41 -10.61 -8.14 13.80
CA VAL A 41 -10.64 -8.12 15.29
C VAL A 41 -9.25 -7.83 15.87
N LEU A 42 -8.17 -8.22 15.19
CA LEU A 42 -6.80 -8.03 15.69
C LEU A 42 -6.40 -6.55 15.79
N PRO A 43 -6.53 -5.70 14.74
CA PRO A 43 -6.22 -4.28 14.86
C PRO A 43 -7.16 -3.55 15.84
N VAL A 44 -8.43 -3.95 15.97
CA VAL A 44 -9.34 -3.41 16.97
C VAL A 44 -8.85 -3.74 18.38
N THR A 45 -8.49 -4.99 18.63
CA THR A 45 -7.93 -5.43 19.92
C THR A 45 -6.60 -4.72 20.22
N ALA A 46 -5.72 -4.60 19.21
CA ALA A 46 -4.48 -3.83 19.35
C ALA A 46 -4.76 -2.38 19.77
N GLY A 47 -5.77 -1.73 19.16
CA GLY A 47 -6.21 -0.39 19.56
C GLY A 47 -6.60 -0.31 21.02
N VAL A 48 -7.37 -1.27 21.55
CA VAL A 48 -7.76 -1.31 22.97
C VAL A 48 -6.52 -1.42 23.88
N PHE A 49 -5.54 -2.23 23.53
CA PHE A 49 -4.28 -2.32 24.29
C PHE A 49 -3.51 -0.99 24.24
N LEU A 50 -3.42 -0.36 23.08
CA LEU A 50 -2.68 0.91 22.88
C LEU A 50 -3.22 2.04 23.75
N LEU A 51 -4.53 2.08 24.05
CA LEU A 51 -5.12 3.10 24.90
C LEU A 51 -4.56 3.12 26.33
N ARG A 52 -3.95 2.02 26.79
CA ARG A 52 -3.30 1.97 28.11
C ARG A 52 -1.97 2.71 28.15
N GLY A 53 -1.23 2.77 27.04
CA GLY A 53 0.02 3.51 26.93
C GLY A 53 1.22 2.91 27.68
N ASP A 54 1.05 1.78 28.37
CA ASP A 54 2.15 1.10 29.06
C ASP A 54 2.95 0.20 28.09
N TYR A 55 4.19 -0.07 28.46
CA TYR A 55 5.13 -0.84 27.63
C TYR A 55 4.56 -2.19 27.16
N LEU A 56 4.01 -2.97 28.08
CA LEU A 56 3.51 -4.32 27.75
C LEU A 56 2.31 -4.26 26.79
N SER A 57 1.42 -3.30 27.00
CA SER A 57 0.26 -3.09 26.12
C SER A 57 0.68 -2.64 24.73
N ILE A 58 1.66 -1.76 24.60
CA ILE A 58 2.22 -1.34 23.30
C ILE A 58 2.88 -2.54 22.59
N LEU A 59 3.64 -3.36 23.32
CA LEU A 59 4.29 -4.54 22.77
C LEU A 59 3.26 -5.58 22.27
N VAL A 60 2.23 -5.85 23.07
CA VAL A 60 1.15 -6.76 22.68
C VAL A 60 0.42 -6.23 21.45
N ALA A 61 0.12 -4.93 21.40
CA ALA A 61 -0.55 -4.31 20.27
C ALA A 61 0.30 -4.38 18.99
N ALA A 62 1.60 -4.12 19.08
CA ALA A 62 2.52 -4.23 17.95
C ALA A 62 2.61 -5.69 17.45
N ALA A 63 2.63 -6.66 18.36
CA ALA A 63 2.61 -8.08 18.00
C ALA A 63 1.29 -8.48 17.33
N LEU A 64 0.14 -8.05 17.83
CA LEU A 64 -1.17 -8.28 17.22
C LEU A 64 -1.25 -7.67 15.81
N PHE A 65 -0.71 -6.48 15.63
CA PHE A 65 -0.69 -5.81 14.33
C PHE A 65 0.25 -6.52 13.34
N GLN A 66 1.37 -7.07 13.81
CA GLN A 66 2.23 -7.92 12.98
C GLN A 66 1.52 -9.22 12.58
N VAL A 67 0.82 -9.87 13.50
CA VAL A 67 0.01 -11.07 13.21
C VAL A 67 -1.08 -10.74 12.20
N PHE A 68 -1.76 -9.60 12.35
CA PHE A 68 -2.72 -9.10 11.37
C PHE A 68 -2.11 -8.99 9.98
N SER A 69 -0.93 -8.34 9.85
CA SER A 69 -0.21 -8.20 8.57
C SER A 69 0.17 -9.54 7.94
N ILE A 70 0.45 -10.57 8.73
CA ILE A 70 0.75 -11.92 8.23
C ILE A 70 -0.53 -12.59 7.71
N LEU A 71 -1.62 -12.52 8.48
CA LEU A 71 -2.89 -13.16 8.15
C LEU A 71 -3.61 -12.49 7.00
N ASP A 72 -3.45 -11.18 6.84
CA ASP A 72 -3.92 -10.38 5.74
C ASP A 72 -3.47 -10.95 4.37
N GLY A 73 -2.24 -11.44 4.28
CA GLY A 73 -1.77 -12.14 3.09
C GLY A 73 -2.50 -13.45 2.78
N CYS A 74 -3.18 -14.06 3.76
CA CYS A 74 -3.85 -15.35 3.58
C CYS A 74 -5.16 -15.25 2.80
N ASP A 75 -5.94 -14.16 2.96
CA ASP A 75 -7.24 -14.01 2.28
C ASP A 75 -7.10 -13.93 0.77
N GLY A 76 -6.15 -13.15 0.28
CA GLY A 76 -5.83 -13.09 -1.13
C GLY A 76 -5.24 -14.40 -1.68
N GLU A 77 -4.51 -15.18 -0.86
CA GLU A 77 -4.06 -16.51 -1.25
C GLU A 77 -5.22 -17.51 -1.30
N ILE A 78 -6.14 -17.48 -0.32
CA ILE A 78 -7.35 -18.31 -0.30
C ILE A 78 -8.23 -17.98 -1.50
N ALA A 79 -8.43 -16.68 -1.80
CA ALA A 79 -9.22 -16.23 -2.94
C ALA A 79 -8.69 -16.79 -4.27
N ARG A 80 -7.38 -16.73 -4.48
CA ARG A 80 -6.74 -17.28 -5.69
C ARG A 80 -6.86 -18.79 -5.79
N VAL A 81 -6.58 -19.51 -4.71
CA VAL A 81 -6.62 -20.99 -4.72
C VAL A 81 -8.04 -21.51 -4.93
N LYS A 82 -9.03 -20.82 -4.41
CA LYS A 82 -10.47 -21.19 -4.55
C LYS A 82 -11.15 -20.56 -5.78
N ASN A 83 -10.46 -19.74 -6.57
CA ASN A 83 -11.04 -18.94 -7.67
C ASN A 83 -12.22 -18.08 -7.19
N LEU A 84 -12.11 -17.48 -5.99
CA LEU A 84 -13.11 -16.62 -5.36
C LEU A 84 -12.66 -15.14 -5.33
N GLU A 85 -11.77 -14.76 -6.24
CA GLU A 85 -11.34 -13.36 -6.37
C GLU A 85 -12.52 -12.46 -6.74
N SER A 86 -12.70 -11.37 -6.01
CA SER A 86 -13.79 -10.44 -6.25
C SER A 86 -13.38 -9.00 -5.97
N LYS A 87 -13.95 -8.04 -6.74
CA LYS A 87 -13.76 -6.61 -6.50
C LYS A 87 -14.27 -6.17 -5.12
N PHE A 88 -15.26 -6.88 -4.58
CA PHE A 88 -15.76 -6.62 -3.24
C PHE A 88 -14.74 -7.03 -2.18
N GLY A 89 -14.14 -8.24 -2.30
CA GLY A 89 -13.10 -8.72 -1.39
C GLY A 89 -11.89 -7.77 -1.36
N GLU A 90 -11.41 -7.35 -2.53
CA GLU A 90 -10.31 -6.38 -2.65
C GLU A 90 -10.63 -5.03 -1.97
N ARG A 91 -11.86 -4.52 -2.15
CA ARG A 91 -12.28 -3.27 -1.48
C ARG A 91 -12.38 -3.43 0.03
N LEU A 92 -12.92 -4.57 0.48
CA LEU A 92 -13.06 -4.87 1.90
C LEU A 92 -11.69 -4.94 2.58
N ASP A 93 -10.74 -5.64 1.98
CA ASP A 93 -9.36 -5.74 2.41
C ASP A 93 -8.73 -4.35 2.56
N ASN A 94 -8.77 -3.54 1.50
CA ASN A 94 -8.26 -2.16 1.52
C ASN A 94 -8.91 -1.29 2.61
N VAL A 95 -10.21 -1.46 2.88
CA VAL A 95 -10.92 -0.71 3.93
C VAL A 95 -10.50 -1.19 5.32
N CYS A 96 -10.39 -2.48 5.54
CA CYS A 96 -9.92 -3.03 6.82
C CYS A 96 -8.50 -2.58 7.14
N ASP A 97 -7.62 -2.57 6.16
CA ASP A 97 -6.25 -2.08 6.24
C ASP A 97 -6.16 -0.61 6.63
N PHE A 98 -6.94 0.20 5.94
CA PHE A 98 -7.02 1.64 6.19
C PHE A 98 -7.56 1.92 7.59
N LEU A 99 -8.69 1.32 7.96
CA LEU A 99 -9.29 1.48 9.28
C LEU A 99 -8.37 0.96 10.41
N GLY A 100 -7.72 -0.18 10.20
CA GLY A 100 -6.74 -0.73 11.14
C GLY A 100 -5.59 0.24 11.41
N SER A 101 -5.09 0.90 10.37
CA SER A 101 -4.04 1.92 10.48
C SER A 101 -4.52 3.15 11.26
N LEU A 102 -5.74 3.64 11.00
CA LEU A 102 -6.33 4.78 11.74
C LEU A 102 -6.53 4.45 13.22
N ILE A 103 -7.10 3.27 13.52
CA ILE A 103 -7.29 2.79 14.89
C ILE A 103 -5.94 2.78 15.63
N TYR A 104 -4.91 2.22 14.99
CA TYR A 104 -3.59 2.10 15.60
C TYR A 104 -2.98 3.46 15.95
N VAL A 105 -2.92 4.42 15.01
CA VAL A 105 -2.25 5.70 15.25
C VAL A 105 -3.01 6.59 16.25
N VAL A 106 -4.36 6.59 16.20
CA VAL A 106 -5.17 7.36 17.14
C VAL A 106 -5.11 6.76 18.55
N ALA A 107 -5.21 5.44 18.66
CA ALA A 107 -5.13 4.75 19.95
C ALA A 107 -3.73 4.90 20.58
N LEU A 108 -2.67 4.76 19.78
CA LEU A 108 -1.29 4.95 20.24
C LEU A 108 -1.07 6.41 20.72
N GLY A 109 -1.49 7.38 19.92
CA GLY A 109 -1.41 8.79 20.32
C GLY A 109 -2.19 9.11 21.59
N THR A 110 -3.35 8.47 21.79
CA THR A 110 -4.16 8.63 23.01
C THR A 110 -3.45 8.03 24.21
N GLY A 111 -2.97 6.78 24.11
CA GLY A 111 -2.31 6.09 25.21
C GLY A 111 -0.98 6.73 25.64
N LEU A 112 -0.23 7.30 24.69
CA LEU A 112 1.02 8.00 24.95
C LEU A 112 0.84 9.49 25.34
N HIS A 113 -0.38 9.98 25.51
CA HIS A 113 -0.71 11.40 25.75
C HIS A 113 -0.27 12.35 24.61
N HIS A 114 -0.07 11.84 23.40
CA HIS A 114 0.21 12.55 22.16
C HIS A 114 -1.00 12.56 21.21
N PHE A 115 -2.20 12.74 21.74
CA PHE A 115 -3.46 12.65 20.99
C PHE A 115 -3.49 13.53 19.73
N LYS A 116 -3.00 14.77 19.83
CA LYS A 116 -2.96 15.70 18.68
C LYS A 116 -2.13 15.13 17.54
N GLU A 117 -0.99 14.53 17.83
CA GLU A 117 -0.12 13.90 16.83
C GLU A 117 -0.77 12.66 16.21
N GLY A 118 -1.44 11.83 17.03
CA GLY A 118 -2.22 10.69 16.54
C GLY A 118 -3.30 11.10 15.54
N VAL A 119 -4.04 12.20 15.85
CA VAL A 119 -5.06 12.76 14.94
C VAL A 119 -4.41 13.33 13.67
N VAL A 120 -3.32 14.08 13.79
CA VAL A 120 -2.59 14.61 12.63
C VAL A 120 -2.12 13.48 11.73
N CYS A 121 -1.53 12.43 12.30
CA CYS A 121 -1.11 11.24 11.53
C CYS A 121 -2.30 10.60 10.80
N ALA A 122 -3.44 10.42 11.47
CA ALA A 122 -4.65 9.86 10.88
C ALA A 122 -5.18 10.72 9.72
N LEU A 123 -5.13 12.04 9.87
CA LEU A 123 -5.53 12.99 8.82
C LEU A 123 -4.58 12.92 7.61
N LEU A 124 -3.25 12.82 7.83
CA LEU A 124 -2.26 12.68 6.77
C LEU A 124 -2.46 11.37 6.00
N ILE A 125 -2.70 10.25 6.69
CA ILE A 125 -3.01 8.95 6.07
C ILE A 125 -4.29 9.06 5.23
N THR A 126 -5.34 9.68 5.78
CA THR A 126 -6.62 9.86 5.08
C THR A 126 -6.47 10.76 3.85
N ALA A 127 -5.77 11.88 3.98
CA ALA A 127 -5.53 12.80 2.88
C ALA A 127 -4.73 12.11 1.75
N ASN A 128 -3.71 11.33 2.11
CA ASN A 128 -2.93 10.56 1.12
C ASN A 128 -3.79 9.56 0.36
N GLU A 129 -4.67 8.83 1.07
CA GLU A 129 -5.60 7.89 0.42
C GLU A 129 -6.57 8.59 -0.52
N LEU A 130 -7.08 9.77 -0.15
CA LEU A 130 -7.96 10.59 -1.01
C LEU A 130 -7.23 11.08 -2.27
N VAL A 131 -5.99 11.58 -2.12
CA VAL A 131 -5.17 12.03 -3.26
C VAL A 131 -4.90 10.87 -4.22
N LEU A 132 -4.56 9.69 -3.70
CA LEU A 132 -4.33 8.50 -4.52
C LEU A 132 -5.61 8.06 -5.26
N ARG A 133 -6.76 8.07 -4.60
CA ARG A 133 -8.05 7.73 -5.23
C ARG A 133 -8.45 8.75 -6.30
N TRP A 134 -8.21 10.03 -6.07
CA TRP A 134 -8.54 11.08 -7.03
C TRP A 134 -7.60 11.04 -8.25
N GLY A 135 -6.30 10.91 -8.03
CA GLY A 135 -5.30 10.78 -9.10
C GLY A 135 -5.53 9.55 -9.99
N THR A 136 -6.00 8.43 -9.42
CA THR A 136 -6.33 7.21 -10.18
C THR A 136 -7.68 7.30 -10.88
N GLY A 137 -8.64 8.05 -10.37
CA GLY A 137 -9.93 8.31 -11.03
C GLY A 137 -9.76 8.95 -12.41
N ALA A 138 -8.75 9.80 -12.56
CA ALA A 138 -8.43 10.44 -13.84
C ALA A 138 -7.76 9.48 -14.86
N LYS A 139 -7.11 8.40 -14.43
CA LYS A 139 -6.49 7.37 -15.30
C LYS A 139 -7.47 6.23 -15.65
N ARG A 140 -8.54 6.02 -14.88
CA ARG A 140 -9.52 4.95 -15.10
C ARG A 140 -10.28 5.06 -16.43
N VAL A 141 -10.30 6.22 -17.04
CA VAL A 141 -10.96 6.44 -18.34
C VAL A 141 -10.08 5.98 -19.52
N ALA A 142 -8.79 5.71 -19.28
CA ALA A 142 -7.84 5.45 -20.36
C ALA A 142 -7.29 4.01 -20.45
N SER A 143 -7.54 3.12 -19.48
CA SER A 143 -7.11 1.71 -19.57
C SER A 143 -8.04 0.77 -18.84
N GLU A 144 -8.63 -0.19 -19.55
CA GLU A 144 -9.43 -1.29 -19.02
C GLU A 144 -8.57 -2.38 -18.34
N ASP A 145 -7.26 -2.24 -18.28
CA ASP A 145 -6.38 -3.19 -17.64
C ASP A 145 -6.26 -2.92 -16.13
N PHE A 146 -7.16 -3.55 -15.39
CA PHE A 146 -7.36 -3.42 -13.94
C PHE A 146 -6.27 -4.10 -13.09
N HIS A 147 -5.22 -4.66 -13.68
CA HIS A 147 -4.15 -5.37 -12.97
C HIS A 147 -2.86 -4.58 -12.76
N GLU A 148 -2.85 -3.27 -13.00
CA GLU A 148 -1.71 -2.47 -12.57
C GLU A 148 -1.67 -2.39 -11.04
N SER A 149 -0.83 -3.23 -10.48
CA SER A 149 -0.47 -3.31 -9.09
C SER A 149 -0.13 -1.92 -8.52
N PHE A 150 -0.45 -1.70 -7.25
CA PHE A 150 0.01 -0.57 -6.43
C PHE A 150 1.51 -0.25 -6.69
N TYR A 151 2.33 -1.25 -6.96
CA TYR A 151 3.74 -1.13 -7.33
C TYR A 151 3.96 -0.39 -8.67
N ALA A 152 3.22 -0.74 -9.72
CA ALA A 152 3.33 -0.09 -11.03
C ALA A 152 2.86 1.38 -10.95
N ARG A 153 1.84 1.67 -10.14
CA ARG A 153 1.37 3.03 -9.85
C ARG A 153 2.44 3.88 -9.17
N HIS A 154 3.12 3.34 -8.15
CA HIS A 154 4.19 4.04 -7.44
C HIS A 154 5.46 4.19 -8.28
N HIS A 155 5.80 3.20 -9.11
CA HIS A 155 6.94 3.28 -10.02
C HIS A 155 6.76 4.39 -11.07
N GLY A 156 5.56 4.51 -11.63
CA GLY A 156 5.22 5.63 -12.53
C GLY A 156 5.26 6.99 -11.84
N MET A 157 4.81 7.07 -10.58
CA MET A 157 4.85 8.31 -9.78
C MET A 157 6.28 8.73 -9.41
N ILE A 158 7.15 7.79 -9.05
CA ILE A 158 8.56 8.05 -8.71
C ILE A 158 9.32 8.53 -9.94
N GLY A 159 9.09 7.95 -11.12
CA GLY A 159 9.68 8.38 -12.38
C GLY A 159 9.36 9.85 -12.72
N HIS A 160 8.17 10.33 -12.34
CA HIS A 160 7.74 11.71 -12.57
C HIS A 160 8.08 12.68 -11.42
N SER A 161 8.52 12.18 -10.25
CA SER A 161 8.82 13.01 -9.08
C SER A 161 10.21 13.69 -9.11
N GLY A 162 11.10 13.28 -10.02
CA GLY A 162 12.50 13.73 -10.04
C GLY A 162 13.38 13.12 -8.94
N LEU A 163 12.84 12.24 -8.10
CA LEU A 163 13.57 11.56 -7.02
C LEU A 163 14.64 10.58 -7.54
N LEU A 164 14.56 10.14 -8.80
CA LEU A 164 15.56 9.28 -9.44
C LEU A 164 16.94 9.94 -9.58
N GLU A 165 17.00 11.29 -9.53
CA GLU A 165 18.26 12.03 -9.53
C GLU A 165 19.11 11.81 -8.26
N LEU A 166 18.48 11.35 -7.16
CA LEU A 166 19.15 10.99 -5.89
C LEU A 166 19.83 9.61 -5.91
N GLY A 167 19.71 8.87 -7.00
CA GLY A 167 20.27 7.53 -7.17
C GLY A 167 19.20 6.44 -7.06
N GLU A 168 19.05 5.65 -8.13
CA GLU A 168 18.01 4.60 -8.25
C GLU A 168 18.00 3.60 -7.07
N ARG A 169 19.17 3.23 -6.55
CA ARG A 169 19.30 2.30 -5.41
C ARG A 169 18.79 2.91 -4.12
N PHE A 170 19.11 4.19 -3.85
CA PHE A 170 18.70 4.87 -2.63
C PHE A 170 17.19 5.08 -2.61
N VAL A 171 16.62 5.54 -3.73
CA VAL A 171 15.17 5.74 -3.90
C VAL A 171 14.43 4.40 -3.77
N TRP A 172 14.98 3.32 -4.34
CA TRP A 172 14.42 1.98 -4.20
C TRP A 172 14.40 1.50 -2.74
N TRP A 173 15.49 1.72 -1.99
CA TRP A 173 15.55 1.40 -0.56
C TRP A 173 14.57 2.23 0.27
N LEU A 174 14.50 3.54 0.01
CA LEU A 174 13.56 4.43 0.67
C LEU A 174 12.11 4.01 0.41
N PHE A 175 11.82 3.62 -0.82
CA PHE A 175 10.51 3.12 -1.21
C PHE A 175 10.16 1.77 -0.54
N GLN A 176 11.13 0.88 -0.39
CA GLN A 176 10.93 -0.35 0.37
C GLN A 176 10.61 -0.08 1.85
N LEU A 177 11.28 0.90 2.47
CA LEU A 177 11.00 1.29 3.86
C LEU A 177 9.59 1.88 4.05
N THR A 178 9.02 2.47 3.01
CA THR A 178 7.65 3.00 3.03
C THR A 178 6.58 1.90 2.90
N LYS A 179 6.97 0.66 2.56
CA LYS A 179 6.02 -0.45 2.48
C LYS A 179 5.47 -0.78 3.86
N ARG A 180 4.16 -0.97 3.91
CA ARG A 180 3.41 -1.22 5.14
C ARG A 180 3.95 -2.40 5.96
N ASP A 181 4.33 -3.49 5.32
CA ASP A 181 4.85 -4.70 5.97
C ASP A 181 6.18 -4.45 6.69
N ILE A 182 7.06 -3.65 6.11
CA ILE A 182 8.33 -3.25 6.73
C ILE A 182 8.06 -2.29 7.89
N ALA A 183 7.17 -1.32 7.71
CA ALA A 183 6.81 -0.37 8.76
C ALA A 183 6.22 -1.09 9.98
N ILE A 184 5.29 -2.03 9.77
CA ILE A 184 4.67 -2.81 10.87
C ILE A 184 5.73 -3.64 11.62
N PHE A 185 6.61 -4.32 10.89
CA PHE A 185 7.71 -5.07 11.51
C PHE A 185 8.65 -4.15 12.31
N PHE A 186 8.98 -2.98 11.76
CA PHE A 186 9.82 -2.01 12.44
C PHE A 186 9.14 -1.45 13.70
N PHE A 187 7.82 -1.26 13.68
CA PHE A 187 7.05 -0.88 14.88
C PHE A 187 7.13 -1.92 15.98
N LEU A 188 7.10 -3.22 15.62
CA LEU A 188 7.31 -4.29 16.59
C LEU A 188 8.71 -4.22 17.21
N VAL A 189 9.75 -3.96 16.40
CA VAL A 189 11.12 -3.79 16.90
C VAL A 189 11.21 -2.57 17.83
N LEU A 190 10.62 -1.44 17.48
CA LEU A 190 10.59 -0.25 18.33
C LEU A 190 9.83 -0.49 19.64
N ALA A 191 8.72 -1.24 19.57
CA ALA A 191 7.96 -1.63 20.76
C ALA A 191 8.80 -2.52 21.70
N LEU A 192 9.56 -3.49 21.16
CA LEU A 192 10.50 -4.32 21.93
C LEU A 192 11.58 -3.50 22.61
N LEU A 193 12.04 -2.42 21.98
CA LEU A 193 13.04 -1.50 22.53
C LEU A 193 12.43 -0.44 23.48
N ASN A 194 11.16 -0.53 23.81
CA ASN A 194 10.42 0.46 24.61
C ASN A 194 10.44 1.88 24.01
N LEU A 195 10.43 1.97 22.68
CA LEU A 195 10.46 3.22 21.92
C LEU A 195 9.06 3.51 21.29
N GLY A 196 7.98 3.29 22.04
CA GLY A 196 6.60 3.44 21.55
C GLY A 196 6.30 4.82 20.97
N THR A 197 6.81 5.89 21.56
CA THR A 197 6.63 7.27 21.06
C THR A 197 7.25 7.45 19.66
N TRP A 198 8.39 6.82 19.40
CA TRP A 198 9.05 6.88 18.10
C TRP A 198 8.24 6.21 16.99
N ILE A 199 7.40 5.24 17.32
CA ILE A 199 6.47 4.62 16.35
C ILE A 199 5.55 5.72 15.78
N LEU A 200 4.96 6.54 16.66
CA LEU A 200 4.05 7.61 16.25
C LEU A 200 4.75 8.68 15.43
N HIS A 201 5.90 9.17 15.89
CA HIS A 201 6.68 10.19 15.18
C HIS A 201 7.10 9.73 13.78
N LEU A 202 7.67 8.53 13.67
CA LEU A 202 8.11 8.00 12.39
C LEU A 202 6.95 7.76 11.43
N TRP A 203 5.81 7.29 11.94
CA TRP A 203 4.63 7.11 11.09
C TRP A 203 4.07 8.46 10.62
N THR A 204 4.03 9.47 11.48
CA THR A 204 3.59 10.82 11.12
C THR A 204 4.48 11.43 10.03
N ILE A 205 5.81 11.30 10.17
CA ILE A 205 6.78 11.76 9.15
C ILE A 205 6.57 11.00 7.84
N ALA A 206 6.45 9.67 7.90
CA ALA A 206 6.25 8.83 6.71
C ALA A 206 4.93 9.15 5.99
N ALA A 207 3.84 9.37 6.75
CA ALA A 207 2.55 9.75 6.18
C ALA A 207 2.60 11.14 5.52
N GLY A 208 3.28 12.11 6.14
CA GLY A 208 3.49 13.44 5.56
C GLY A 208 4.32 13.39 4.29
N ALA A 209 5.43 12.64 4.28
CA ALA A 209 6.26 12.45 3.11
C ALA A 209 5.49 11.75 1.97
N SER A 210 4.73 10.70 2.29
CA SER A 210 3.90 9.99 1.31
C SER A 210 2.85 10.90 0.69
N LEU A 211 2.16 11.73 1.49
CA LEU A 211 1.20 12.70 1.00
C LEU A 211 1.85 13.73 0.07
N ALA A 212 3.02 14.28 0.45
CA ALA A 212 3.74 15.26 -0.36
C ALA A 212 4.13 14.66 -1.73
N ILE A 213 4.68 13.45 -1.74
CA ILE A 213 5.05 12.74 -2.97
C ILE A 213 3.82 12.49 -3.85
N SER A 214 2.73 12.01 -3.26
CA SER A 214 1.48 11.72 -3.99
C SER A 214 0.85 12.98 -4.57
N ALA A 215 0.87 14.10 -3.83
CA ALA A 215 0.33 15.39 -4.27
C ALA A 215 1.17 15.97 -5.43
N ILE A 216 2.52 15.96 -5.32
CA ILE A 216 3.42 16.41 -6.37
C ILE A 216 3.24 15.58 -7.64
N ALA A 217 3.19 14.25 -7.52
CA ALA A 217 3.00 13.35 -8.66
C ALA A 217 1.66 13.59 -9.36
N THR A 218 0.58 13.79 -8.58
CA THR A 218 -0.75 14.07 -9.13
C THR A 218 -0.81 15.43 -9.82
N ALA A 219 -0.20 16.47 -9.23
CA ALA A 219 -0.13 17.81 -9.82
C ALA A 219 0.67 17.81 -11.14
N ARG A 220 1.83 17.14 -11.19
CA ARG A 220 2.63 17.01 -12.43
C ARG A 220 1.88 16.25 -13.52
N ALA A 221 1.19 15.18 -13.17
CA ALA A 221 0.37 14.43 -14.12
C ALA A 221 -0.82 15.25 -14.66
N ALA A 222 -1.35 16.19 -13.90
CA ALA A 222 -2.38 17.12 -14.35
C ALA A 222 -1.81 18.18 -15.31
N ASN A 223 -0.64 18.75 -15.00
CA ASN A 223 0.01 19.77 -15.84
C ASN A 223 0.53 19.21 -17.17
N GLY A 224 1.14 18.01 -17.17
CA GLY A 224 1.62 17.36 -18.41
C GLY A 224 0.50 16.95 -19.39
N ARG A 225 -0.77 17.01 -18.99
CA ARG A 225 -1.91 16.85 -19.90
C ARG A 225 -2.28 18.13 -20.64
N GLY A 226 -1.88 19.29 -20.14
CA GLY A 226 -2.06 20.57 -20.82
C GLY A 226 -1.24 20.67 -22.10
N ASP A 227 -0.05 20.07 -22.13
CA ASP A 227 0.88 20.14 -23.24
C ASP A 227 0.63 19.08 -24.34
N ALA A 228 -0.16 18.06 -24.05
CA ALA A 228 -0.46 16.96 -24.98
C ALA A 228 -1.72 17.17 -25.87
N ILE A 229 -2.40 18.31 -25.77
CA ILE A 229 -3.65 18.62 -26.50
C ILE A 229 -3.41 19.60 -27.68
N ALA A 230 -2.18 19.79 -28.12
CA ALA A 230 -1.95 20.38 -29.42
C ALA A 230 -1.85 19.27 -30.48
N PRO A 231 -2.84 19.07 -31.35
CA PRO A 231 -2.65 18.23 -32.53
C PRO A 231 -1.59 18.92 -33.37
N SER A 232 -0.45 18.25 -33.59
CA SER A 232 0.48 18.70 -34.62
C SER A 232 -0.22 18.66 -35.96
N PRO A 233 -0.47 19.77 -36.65
CA PRO A 233 -0.84 19.72 -38.04
C PRO A 233 0.39 19.23 -38.82
N ASP A 234 0.16 18.34 -39.76
CA ASP A 234 1.14 17.82 -40.73
C ASP A 234 2.05 16.66 -40.24
N ARG A 235 1.47 15.44 -40.18
CA ARG A 235 2.17 14.32 -40.78
C ARG A 235 1.41 13.84 -42.00
N ASP A 236 1.80 14.51 -43.10
CA ASP A 236 1.50 14.06 -44.45
C ASP A 236 1.99 12.62 -44.64
N PHE A 237 1.07 11.68 -44.77
CA PHE A 237 1.37 10.33 -45.22
C PHE A 237 1.55 10.36 -46.74
N GLY A 238 2.68 11.02 -47.17
CA GLY A 238 3.15 10.99 -48.52
C GLY A 238 3.72 9.64 -48.90
N SER A 239 3.00 8.95 -49.76
CA SER A 239 3.45 8.08 -50.87
C SER A 239 4.63 7.13 -50.59
N GLN A 240 4.34 5.89 -50.36
CA GLN A 240 5.29 4.81 -50.65
C GLN A 240 5.41 4.64 -52.18
N PRO A 241 6.63 4.67 -52.77
CA PRO A 241 6.81 4.28 -54.16
C PRO A 241 6.77 2.76 -54.30
N GLY A 242 6.17 2.33 -55.40
CA GLY A 242 5.78 1.01 -55.74
C GLY A 242 6.87 -0.06 -55.68
N MET A 243 6.43 -1.20 -55.21
CA MET A 243 7.11 -2.47 -55.43
C MET A 243 6.50 -3.15 -56.67
N THR A 244 7.19 -2.98 -57.80
CA THR A 244 6.91 -3.72 -59.03
C THR A 244 7.20 -5.19 -58.83
N SER A 245 6.25 -6.01 -59.23
CA SER A 245 6.33 -7.41 -59.48
C SER A 245 7.36 -7.74 -60.55
N ASP A 246 8.27 -8.68 -60.29
CA ASP A 246 8.85 -9.50 -61.34
C ASP A 246 8.78 -10.98 -60.94
N LEU A 247 7.84 -11.64 -61.64
CA LEU A 247 7.79 -13.06 -61.80
C LEU A 247 8.59 -13.41 -63.08
N SER A 248 9.66 -14.16 -62.95
CA SER A 248 10.06 -15.13 -63.93
C SER A 248 11.00 -16.15 -63.30
#